data_03d5e83d9a9b128f2b276160aedec7ad
#
_entry.id   03d5e83d9a9b128f2b276160aedec7ad
#
_cell.length_a   1.000
_cell.length_b   1.000
_cell.length_c   1.000
_cell.angle_alpha   90.00
_cell.angle_beta   90.00
_cell.angle_gamma   90.00
#
_symmetry.space_group_name_H-M   'P 1'
#
loop_
_entity.id
_entity.type
_entity.pdbx_description
1 polymer ?
#
loop_
_entity_poly.entity_id
_entity_poly.type
_entity_poly.pdbx_seq_one_letter_code
_entity_poly.pdbx_strand_id
1 'polypeptide(L)'
;MDQDVRTRQRLLETASKLFSQRGFNNVTVREICAEARANVAAVNYHFGDKFGLYREVVRTAIDALRGTSAAAMEAGFGGSAEDKLRAYVRVFLQRVAANSQDSWIHRLMNHEVTDPTPALDLIVEEAIRPRLEYLASIVAELLDCPVSDERVMMCVASVQSQCLIAIRNAAADRLYPKLKLTPPTIHELADHIAEFSLAGILSVRRNRRARQKV
;
A
#
# COMPACT_ATOMS: atom_id res chain seq x y z
N MET A 1 22.64 -9.08 23.96
CA MET A 1 21.85 -9.44 22.76
C MET A 1 22.62 -10.56 22.07
N ASP A 2 22.03 -11.71 21.91
CA ASP A 2 22.67 -12.93 21.47
C ASP A 2 23.21 -12.79 20.03
N GLN A 3 24.36 -13.41 19.75
CA GLN A 3 25.00 -13.37 18.42
C GLN A 3 24.08 -13.92 17.34
N ASP A 4 23.22 -14.85 17.71
CA ASP A 4 22.21 -15.47 16.88
C ASP A 4 21.15 -14.44 16.40
N VAL A 5 20.61 -13.62 17.29
CA VAL A 5 19.65 -12.54 16.98
C VAL A 5 20.29 -11.50 16.05
N ARG A 6 21.55 -11.14 16.27
CA ARG A 6 22.28 -10.19 15.41
C ARG A 6 22.48 -10.75 14.00
N THR A 7 22.73 -12.06 13.88
CA THR A 7 22.91 -12.70 12.56
C THR A 7 21.59 -12.74 11.80
N ARG A 8 20.49 -13.11 12.44
CA ARG A 8 19.14 -13.08 11.85
C ARG A 8 18.79 -11.67 11.35
N GLN A 9 19.04 -10.65 12.16
CA GLN A 9 18.73 -9.27 11.80
C GLN A 9 19.54 -8.78 10.59
N ARG A 10 20.86 -9.04 10.56
CA ARG A 10 21.73 -8.68 9.41
C ARG A 10 21.28 -9.36 8.11
N LEU A 11 20.91 -10.65 8.19
CA LEU A 11 20.37 -11.38 7.04
C LEU A 11 19.10 -10.74 6.51
N LEU A 12 18.17 -10.38 7.41
CA LEU A 12 16.90 -9.75 7.05
C LEU A 12 17.11 -8.37 6.41
N GLU A 13 17.95 -7.52 6.98
CA GLU A 13 18.27 -6.19 6.45
C GLU A 13 18.94 -6.27 5.07
N THR A 14 19.92 -7.17 4.92
CA THR A 14 20.60 -7.38 3.65
C THR A 14 19.65 -7.94 2.58
N ALA A 15 18.81 -8.89 2.95
CA ALA A 15 17.79 -9.46 2.06
C ALA A 15 16.77 -8.40 1.62
N SER A 16 16.29 -7.55 2.55
CA SER A 16 15.36 -6.44 2.24
C SER A 16 15.95 -5.50 1.19
N LYS A 17 17.23 -5.14 1.33
CA LYS A 17 17.95 -4.32 0.38
C LYS A 17 18.06 -5.00 -0.99
N LEU A 18 18.57 -6.22 -1.04
CA LEU A 18 18.83 -6.92 -2.30
C LEU A 18 17.53 -7.27 -3.03
N PHE A 19 16.53 -7.82 -2.34
CA PHE A 19 15.25 -8.16 -2.96
C PHE A 19 14.51 -6.92 -3.46
N SER A 20 14.55 -5.82 -2.74
CA SER A 20 13.93 -4.58 -3.19
C SER A 20 14.62 -3.95 -4.41
N GLN A 21 15.92 -4.18 -4.58
CA GLN A 21 16.66 -3.64 -5.70
C GLN A 21 16.55 -4.51 -6.97
N ARG A 22 16.48 -5.84 -6.82
CA ARG A 22 16.66 -6.79 -7.92
C ARG A 22 15.51 -7.77 -8.12
N GLY A 23 14.53 -7.77 -7.22
CA GLY A 23 13.44 -8.75 -7.20
C GLY A 23 13.87 -10.11 -6.63
N PHE A 24 12.87 -10.95 -6.32
CA PHE A 24 13.10 -12.27 -5.73
C PHE A 24 13.95 -13.17 -6.61
N ASN A 25 13.61 -13.27 -7.91
CA ASN A 25 14.23 -14.22 -8.83
C ASN A 25 15.72 -13.95 -9.10
N ASN A 26 16.13 -12.67 -9.04
CA ASN A 26 17.48 -12.23 -9.39
C ASN A 26 18.47 -12.13 -8.22
N VAL A 27 18.10 -12.66 -7.05
CA VAL A 27 18.94 -12.67 -5.84
C VAL A 27 19.16 -14.10 -5.38
N THR A 28 20.38 -14.45 -5.00
CA THR A 28 20.72 -15.78 -4.46
C THR A 28 20.99 -15.72 -2.96
N VAL A 29 20.78 -16.84 -2.26
CA VAL A 29 21.13 -16.96 -0.83
C VAL A 29 22.62 -16.72 -0.60
N ARG A 30 23.49 -17.14 -1.53
CA ARG A 30 24.94 -16.95 -1.43
C ARG A 30 25.31 -15.46 -1.44
N GLU A 31 24.70 -14.65 -2.30
CA GLU A 31 24.92 -13.20 -2.34
C GLU A 31 24.46 -12.52 -1.03
N ILE A 32 23.28 -12.89 -0.53
CA ILE A 32 22.78 -12.37 0.75
C ILE A 32 23.77 -12.71 1.88
N CYS A 33 24.20 -13.97 1.96
CA CYS A 33 25.12 -14.41 2.99
C CYS A 33 26.49 -13.72 2.91
N ALA A 34 27.01 -13.53 1.70
CA ALA A 34 28.29 -12.84 1.48
C ALA A 34 28.22 -11.39 1.97
N GLU A 35 27.16 -10.64 1.59
CA GLU A 35 26.97 -9.24 2.01
C GLU A 35 26.65 -9.12 3.51
N ALA A 36 25.86 -10.03 4.06
CA ALA A 36 25.52 -10.08 5.49
C ALA A 36 26.65 -10.62 6.37
N ARG A 37 27.77 -11.10 5.81
CA ARG A 37 28.84 -11.81 6.52
C ARG A 37 28.30 -12.96 7.38
N ALA A 38 27.47 -13.79 6.77
CA ALA A 38 26.84 -14.94 7.42
C ALA A 38 27.06 -16.23 6.62
N ASN A 39 26.80 -17.38 7.21
CA ASN A 39 26.86 -18.68 6.55
C ASN A 39 25.48 -19.02 5.94
N VAL A 40 25.48 -19.76 4.84
CA VAL A 40 24.25 -20.28 4.21
C VAL A 40 23.45 -21.14 5.20
N ALA A 41 24.12 -21.90 6.09
CA ALA A 41 23.47 -22.64 7.15
C ALA A 41 22.62 -21.75 8.08
N ALA A 42 23.00 -20.49 8.30
CA ALA A 42 22.21 -19.55 9.08
C ALA A 42 20.88 -19.18 8.42
N VAL A 43 20.84 -19.07 7.08
CA VAL A 43 19.57 -18.85 6.36
C VAL A 43 18.64 -20.03 6.55
N ASN A 44 19.16 -21.26 6.38
CA ASN A 44 18.36 -22.47 6.57
C ASN A 44 17.86 -22.59 8.02
N TYR A 45 18.70 -22.26 8.99
CA TYR A 45 18.36 -22.31 10.40
C TYR A 45 17.27 -21.29 10.80
N HIS A 46 17.42 -20.03 10.37
CA HIS A 46 16.53 -18.95 10.79
C HIS A 46 15.27 -18.82 9.94
N PHE A 47 15.33 -19.20 8.66
CA PHE A 47 14.29 -18.91 7.68
C PHE A 47 13.83 -20.12 6.88
N GLY A 48 14.51 -21.25 7.00
CA GLY A 48 14.23 -22.49 6.24
C GLY A 48 14.86 -22.47 4.85
N ASP A 49 14.53 -21.50 4.02
CA ASP A 49 15.05 -21.35 2.66
C ASP A 49 15.03 -19.89 2.18
N LYS A 50 15.33 -19.67 0.91
CA LYS A 50 15.28 -18.36 0.26
C LYS A 50 13.89 -17.72 0.33
N PHE A 51 12.84 -18.54 0.10
CA PHE A 51 11.47 -18.05 0.12
C PHE A 51 11.00 -17.73 1.54
N GLY A 52 11.39 -18.50 2.53
CA GLY A 52 11.14 -18.22 3.95
C GLY A 52 11.77 -16.87 4.38
N LEU A 53 13.03 -16.62 3.97
CA LEU A 53 13.66 -15.31 4.19
C LEU A 53 12.93 -14.18 3.47
N TYR A 54 12.53 -14.39 2.22
CA TYR A 54 11.76 -13.43 1.44
C TYR A 54 10.41 -13.11 2.08
N ARG A 55 9.71 -14.12 2.58
CA ARG A 55 8.44 -13.98 3.28
C ARG A 55 8.55 -13.12 4.54
N GLU A 56 9.65 -13.23 5.28
CA GLU A 56 9.92 -12.36 6.43
C GLU A 56 10.19 -10.89 6.01
N VAL A 57 10.87 -10.67 4.89
CA VAL A 57 11.04 -9.34 4.29
C VAL A 57 9.68 -8.74 3.91
N VAL A 58 8.83 -9.53 3.24
CA VAL A 58 7.48 -9.12 2.86
C VAL A 58 6.62 -8.81 4.09
N ARG A 59 6.69 -9.60 5.16
CA ARG A 59 5.98 -9.32 6.43
C ARG A 59 6.38 -7.97 7.02
N THR A 60 7.66 -7.65 7.02
CA THR A 60 8.13 -6.33 7.49
C THR A 60 7.52 -5.18 6.65
N ALA A 61 7.39 -5.38 5.33
CA ALA A 61 6.71 -4.41 4.48
C ALA A 61 5.20 -4.32 4.76
N ILE A 62 4.54 -5.45 4.98
CA ILE A 62 3.11 -5.52 5.33
C ILE A 62 2.83 -4.77 6.63
N ASP A 63 3.64 -4.96 7.67
CA ASP A 63 3.47 -4.28 8.95
C ASP A 63 3.54 -2.75 8.80
N ALA A 64 4.45 -2.26 7.97
CA ALA A 64 4.53 -0.84 7.65
C ALA A 64 3.29 -0.35 6.87
N LEU A 65 2.75 -1.15 5.95
CA LEU A 65 1.54 -0.82 5.19
C LEU A 65 0.27 -0.86 6.05
N ARG A 66 0.13 -1.82 6.97
CA ARG A 66 -0.99 -1.93 7.92
C ARG A 66 -1.14 -0.67 8.78
N GLY A 67 -0.04 -0.08 9.22
CA GLY A 67 -0.06 1.18 9.96
C GLY A 67 -0.79 2.31 9.23
N THR A 68 -0.91 2.25 7.89
CA THR A 68 -1.66 3.24 7.10
C THR A 68 -3.16 3.13 7.32
N SER A 69 -3.70 1.91 7.32
CA SER A 69 -5.14 1.67 7.56
C SER A 69 -5.55 2.08 8.97
N ALA A 70 -4.76 1.68 9.98
CA ALA A 70 -5.02 2.06 11.36
C ALA A 70 -5.03 3.58 11.56
N ALA A 71 -4.05 4.30 10.98
CA ALA A 71 -3.99 5.75 11.07
C ALA A 71 -5.16 6.45 10.34
N ALA A 72 -5.63 5.89 9.21
CA ALA A 72 -6.80 6.44 8.51
C ALA A 72 -8.09 6.24 9.31
N MET A 73 -8.26 5.08 9.95
CA MET A 73 -9.38 4.80 10.85
C MET A 73 -9.38 5.73 12.06
N GLU A 74 -8.22 5.92 12.68
CA GLU A 74 -8.07 6.81 13.83
C GLU A 74 -8.36 8.27 13.46
N ALA A 75 -7.80 8.76 12.35
CA ALA A 75 -8.01 10.13 11.88
C ALA A 75 -9.49 10.41 11.50
N GLY A 76 -10.25 9.40 11.08
CA GLY A 76 -11.68 9.52 10.74
C GLY A 76 -12.63 9.13 11.87
N PHE A 77 -12.10 8.76 13.05
CA PHE A 77 -12.93 8.27 14.16
C PHE A 77 -13.94 9.32 14.62
N GLY A 78 -15.20 8.90 14.75
CA GLY A 78 -16.30 9.78 15.19
C GLY A 78 -16.78 10.80 14.17
N GLY A 79 -16.13 10.90 12.99
CA GLY A 79 -16.53 11.80 11.91
C GLY A 79 -17.65 11.23 11.03
N SER A 80 -18.23 12.12 10.20
CA SER A 80 -19.13 11.73 9.12
C SER A 80 -18.44 10.85 8.07
N ALA A 81 -19.21 10.16 7.22
CA ALA A 81 -18.64 9.39 6.10
C ALA A 81 -17.76 10.26 5.16
N GLU A 82 -18.11 11.53 5.02
CA GLU A 82 -17.31 12.50 4.26
C GLU A 82 -15.98 12.78 4.94
N ASP A 83 -15.97 12.99 6.27
CA ASP A 83 -14.73 13.20 7.04
C ASP A 83 -13.85 11.97 7.04
N LYS A 84 -14.44 10.77 7.14
CA LYS A 84 -13.70 9.49 7.01
C LYS A 84 -13.04 9.35 5.65
N LEU A 85 -13.71 9.73 4.54
CA LEU A 85 -13.13 9.69 3.21
C LEU A 85 -11.97 10.67 3.06
N ARG A 86 -12.12 11.91 3.56
CA ARG A 86 -11.04 12.91 3.56
C ARG A 86 -9.84 12.41 4.37
N ALA A 87 -10.08 11.85 5.55
CA ALA A 87 -9.01 11.28 6.38
C ALA A 87 -8.31 10.12 5.68
N TYR A 88 -9.07 9.20 5.06
CA TYR A 88 -8.52 8.08 4.30
C TYR A 88 -7.58 8.55 3.18
N VAL A 89 -8.05 9.45 2.32
CA VAL A 89 -7.25 9.96 1.19
C VAL A 89 -6.00 10.68 1.68
N ARG A 90 -6.15 11.55 2.69
CA ARG A 90 -5.03 12.33 3.26
C ARG A 90 -3.95 11.43 3.85
N VAL A 91 -4.32 10.49 4.72
CA VAL A 91 -3.36 9.57 5.36
C VAL A 91 -2.69 8.68 4.32
N PHE A 92 -3.43 8.18 3.33
CA PHE A 92 -2.86 7.36 2.26
C PHE A 92 -1.79 8.13 1.48
N LEU A 93 -2.12 9.34 0.99
CA LEU A 93 -1.20 10.15 0.20
C LEU A 93 0.03 10.58 1.00
N GLN A 94 -0.14 10.99 2.26
CA GLN A 94 0.97 11.33 3.14
C GLN A 94 1.94 10.17 3.33
N ARG A 95 1.43 8.96 3.54
CA ARG A 95 2.28 7.78 3.75
C ARG A 95 2.95 7.30 2.47
N VAL A 96 2.26 7.35 1.35
CA VAL A 96 2.87 7.05 0.04
C VAL A 96 3.99 8.04 -0.27
N ALA A 97 3.79 9.30 0.02
CA ALA A 97 4.80 10.34 -0.23
C ALA A 97 5.97 10.27 0.77
N ALA A 98 5.70 9.95 2.04
CA ALA A 98 6.75 9.74 3.05
C ALA A 98 7.61 8.49 2.73
N ASN A 99 6.99 7.47 2.15
CA ASN A 99 7.67 6.30 1.56
C ASN A 99 8.11 6.64 0.13
N SER A 100 9.02 7.62 -0.03
CA SER A 100 9.52 8.08 -1.33
C SER A 100 9.95 6.93 -2.24
N GLN A 101 10.15 7.21 -3.54
CA GLN A 101 10.63 6.23 -4.56
C GLN A 101 11.90 5.47 -4.14
N ASP A 102 12.67 6.01 -3.19
CA ASP A 102 13.84 5.38 -2.60
C ASP A 102 13.51 4.38 -1.48
N SER A 103 12.24 4.30 -1.04
CA SER A 103 11.82 3.30 -0.05
C SER A 103 11.96 1.89 -0.63
N TRP A 104 12.68 1.04 0.09
CA TRP A 104 12.81 -0.37 -0.28
C TRP A 104 11.46 -1.09 -0.35
N ILE A 105 10.48 -0.68 0.46
CA ILE A 105 9.11 -1.22 0.46
C ILE A 105 8.43 -0.94 -0.87
N HIS A 106 8.53 0.30 -1.37
CA HIS A 106 7.92 0.66 -2.66
C HIS A 106 8.52 -0.15 -3.81
N ARG A 107 9.86 -0.29 -3.86
CA ARG A 107 10.51 -1.12 -4.87
C ARG A 107 10.13 -2.59 -4.77
N LEU A 108 10.04 -3.13 -3.54
CA LEU A 108 9.59 -4.50 -3.31
C LEU A 108 8.17 -4.73 -3.84
N MET A 109 7.24 -3.79 -3.55
CA MET A 109 5.86 -3.86 -4.05
C MET A 109 5.80 -3.78 -5.58
N ASN A 110 6.63 -2.94 -6.21
CA ASN A 110 6.71 -2.89 -7.68
C ASN A 110 7.18 -4.22 -8.27
N HIS A 111 8.13 -4.90 -7.65
CA HIS A 111 8.56 -6.23 -8.08
C HIS A 111 7.40 -7.24 -7.98
N GLU A 112 6.66 -7.26 -6.88
CA GLU A 112 5.52 -8.16 -6.72
C GLU A 112 4.38 -7.89 -7.73
N VAL A 113 4.19 -6.64 -8.17
CA VAL A 113 3.20 -6.30 -9.21
C VAL A 113 3.67 -6.74 -10.61
N THR A 114 4.97 -6.65 -10.90
CA THR A 114 5.52 -6.92 -12.24
C THR A 114 5.98 -8.37 -12.45
N ASP A 115 6.47 -9.01 -11.41
CA ASP A 115 6.97 -10.40 -11.39
C ASP A 115 6.50 -11.07 -10.09
N PRO A 116 5.19 -11.44 -10.00
CA PRO A 116 4.58 -11.88 -8.75
C PRO A 116 5.16 -13.19 -8.25
N THR A 117 5.37 -13.24 -6.94
CA THR A 117 5.70 -14.47 -6.21
C THR A 117 4.48 -14.94 -5.39
N PRO A 118 4.51 -16.15 -4.78
CA PRO A 118 3.45 -16.55 -3.83
C PRO A 118 3.30 -15.62 -2.62
N ALA A 119 4.23 -14.69 -2.38
CA ALA A 119 4.10 -13.68 -1.33
C ALA A 119 3.11 -12.56 -1.68
N LEU A 120 2.72 -12.40 -2.95
CA LEU A 120 1.69 -11.44 -3.36
C LEU A 120 0.35 -11.72 -2.66
N ASP A 121 -0.04 -12.99 -2.52
CA ASP A 121 -1.28 -13.36 -1.83
C ASP A 121 -1.27 -12.86 -0.37
N LEU A 122 -0.13 -12.98 0.31
CA LEU A 122 0.05 -12.48 1.67
C LEU A 122 -0.13 -10.95 1.74
N ILE A 123 0.46 -10.22 0.79
CA ILE A 123 0.33 -8.76 0.70
C ILE A 123 -1.14 -8.37 0.46
N VAL A 124 -1.81 -9.05 -0.46
CA VAL A 124 -3.22 -8.79 -0.79
C VAL A 124 -4.09 -9.02 0.45
N GLU A 125 -3.98 -10.18 1.09
CA GLU A 125 -4.86 -10.55 2.20
C GLU A 125 -4.57 -9.73 3.47
N GLU A 126 -3.30 -9.46 3.76
CA GLU A 126 -2.94 -8.87 5.03
C GLU A 126 -2.77 -7.33 5.02
N ALA A 127 -2.54 -6.71 3.86
CA ALA A 127 -2.33 -5.27 3.76
C ALA A 127 -3.35 -4.56 2.87
N ILE A 128 -3.63 -5.11 1.67
CA ILE A 128 -4.47 -4.42 0.68
C ILE A 128 -5.94 -4.60 1.00
N ARG A 129 -6.40 -5.83 1.21
CA ARG A 129 -7.81 -6.16 1.44
C ARG A 129 -8.40 -5.40 2.65
N PRO A 130 -7.81 -5.41 3.85
CA PRO A 130 -8.38 -4.70 5.01
C PRO A 130 -8.53 -3.19 4.76
N ARG A 131 -7.59 -2.61 4.03
CA ARG A 131 -7.63 -1.19 3.66
C ARG A 131 -8.76 -0.89 2.68
N LEU A 132 -8.96 -1.74 1.67
CA LEU A 132 -10.04 -1.57 0.69
C LEU A 132 -11.41 -1.85 1.31
N GLU A 133 -11.52 -2.79 2.24
CA GLU A 133 -12.75 -3.06 3.01
C GLU A 133 -13.15 -1.84 3.85
N TYR A 134 -12.19 -1.19 4.49
CA TYR A 134 -12.46 0.07 5.19
C TYR A 134 -12.94 1.17 4.24
N LEU A 135 -12.29 1.36 3.10
CA LEU A 135 -12.77 2.32 2.09
C LEU A 135 -14.17 1.94 1.58
N ALA A 136 -14.43 0.65 1.36
CA ALA A 136 -15.74 0.17 0.93
C ALA A 136 -16.84 0.46 1.95
N SER A 137 -16.56 0.34 3.25
CA SER A 137 -17.51 0.71 4.29
C SER A 137 -17.88 2.20 4.27
N ILE A 138 -16.88 3.07 4.04
CA ILE A 138 -17.10 4.53 3.91
C ILE A 138 -17.97 4.84 2.67
N VAL A 139 -17.62 4.22 1.54
CA VAL A 139 -18.35 4.43 0.27
C VAL A 139 -19.78 3.91 0.37
N ALA A 140 -20.01 2.77 1.01
CA ALA A 140 -21.33 2.22 1.25
C ALA A 140 -22.20 3.16 2.11
N GLU A 141 -21.63 3.75 3.16
CA GLU A 141 -22.28 4.77 3.99
C GLU A 141 -22.65 6.01 3.15
N LEU A 142 -21.74 6.50 2.30
CA LEU A 142 -21.99 7.64 1.41
C LEU A 142 -23.06 7.35 0.35
N LEU A 143 -23.09 6.14 -0.22
CA LEU A 143 -24.08 5.71 -1.21
C LEU A 143 -25.44 5.36 -0.59
N ASP A 144 -25.51 5.18 0.73
CA ASP A 144 -26.68 4.69 1.45
C ASP A 144 -27.15 3.32 0.91
N CYS A 145 -26.22 2.35 0.88
CA CYS A 145 -26.45 1.01 0.35
C CYS A 145 -25.56 -0.04 1.04
N PRO A 146 -25.86 -1.35 0.90
CA PRO A 146 -25.00 -2.39 1.40
C PRO A 146 -23.60 -2.37 0.75
N VAL A 147 -22.56 -2.82 1.47
CA VAL A 147 -21.18 -2.94 0.95
C VAL A 147 -21.11 -3.88 -0.28
N SER A 148 -22.02 -4.85 -0.39
CA SER A 148 -22.12 -5.78 -1.51
C SER A 148 -22.70 -5.18 -2.81
N ASP A 149 -23.16 -3.93 -2.78
CA ASP A 149 -23.66 -3.26 -3.99
C ASP A 149 -22.51 -3.00 -4.98
N GLU A 150 -22.65 -3.39 -6.24
CA GLU A 150 -21.61 -3.29 -7.27
C GLU A 150 -21.03 -1.87 -7.42
N ARG A 151 -21.85 -0.85 -7.16
CA ARG A 151 -21.43 0.56 -7.24
C ARG A 151 -20.38 0.90 -6.17
N VAL A 152 -20.43 0.23 -5.01
CA VAL A 152 -19.42 0.40 -3.97
C VAL A 152 -18.05 0.05 -4.53
N MET A 153 -17.92 -1.11 -5.16
CA MET A 153 -16.64 -1.56 -5.74
C MET A 153 -16.14 -0.61 -6.84
N MET A 154 -17.04 -0.13 -7.72
CA MET A 154 -16.67 0.85 -8.77
C MET A 154 -16.18 2.17 -8.18
N CYS A 155 -16.85 2.69 -7.15
CA CYS A 155 -16.42 3.92 -6.47
C CYS A 155 -15.11 3.71 -5.71
N VAL A 156 -14.93 2.58 -5.02
CA VAL A 156 -13.67 2.20 -4.36
C VAL A 156 -12.51 2.18 -5.36
N ALA A 157 -12.70 1.51 -6.51
CA ALA A 157 -11.69 1.47 -7.56
C ALA A 157 -11.35 2.87 -8.09
N SER A 158 -12.36 3.75 -8.25
CA SER A 158 -12.15 5.13 -8.70
C SER A 158 -11.35 5.96 -7.69
N VAL A 159 -11.70 5.91 -6.40
CA VAL A 159 -10.96 6.61 -5.34
C VAL A 159 -9.52 6.08 -5.25
N GLN A 160 -9.37 4.75 -5.23
CA GLN A 160 -8.05 4.12 -5.13
C GLN A 160 -7.15 4.47 -6.32
N SER A 161 -7.69 4.46 -7.55
CA SER A 161 -6.90 4.79 -8.75
C SER A 161 -6.39 6.23 -8.74
N GLN A 162 -7.19 7.17 -8.25
CA GLN A 162 -6.74 8.56 -8.07
C GLN A 162 -5.62 8.66 -7.04
N CYS A 163 -5.72 7.93 -5.92
CA CYS A 163 -4.68 7.91 -4.90
C CYS A 163 -3.35 7.31 -5.40
N LEU A 164 -3.40 6.36 -6.34
CA LEU A 164 -2.21 5.74 -6.91
C LEU A 164 -1.33 6.69 -7.73
N ILE A 165 -1.83 7.88 -8.13
CA ILE A 165 -1.02 8.91 -8.80
C ILE A 165 0.15 9.38 -7.91
N ALA A 166 0.02 9.25 -6.59
CA ALA A 166 1.09 9.55 -5.65
C ALA A 166 2.23 8.51 -5.69
N ILE A 167 1.98 7.33 -6.24
CA ILE A 167 3.00 6.32 -6.51
C ILE A 167 3.73 6.73 -7.80
N ARG A 168 4.73 7.58 -7.66
CA ARG A 168 5.46 8.17 -8.78
C ARG A 168 6.34 7.15 -9.49
N ASN A 169 6.43 7.34 -10.79
CA ASN A 169 7.37 6.61 -11.66
C ASN A 169 7.90 7.55 -12.75
N ALA A 170 8.91 7.12 -13.49
CA ALA A 170 9.55 7.94 -14.52
C ALA A 170 8.59 8.46 -15.60
N ALA A 171 7.50 7.75 -15.89
CA ALA A 171 6.47 8.22 -16.82
C ALA A 171 5.61 9.33 -16.20
N ALA A 172 5.16 9.16 -14.95
CA ALA A 172 4.41 10.18 -14.23
C ALA A 172 5.21 11.48 -14.07
N ASP A 173 6.52 11.39 -13.81
CA ASP A 173 7.40 12.56 -13.70
C ASP A 173 7.54 13.34 -15.01
N ARG A 174 7.51 12.64 -16.14
CA ARG A 174 7.55 13.27 -17.47
C ARG A 174 6.21 13.87 -17.87
N LEU A 175 5.10 13.20 -17.54
CA LEU A 175 3.75 13.66 -17.89
C LEU A 175 3.29 14.81 -17.02
N TYR A 176 3.68 14.82 -15.75
CA TYR A 176 3.27 15.80 -14.76
C TYR A 176 4.47 16.50 -14.08
N PRO A 177 5.35 17.20 -14.84
CA PRO A 177 6.60 17.75 -14.29
C PRO A 177 6.37 18.83 -13.22
N LYS A 178 5.18 19.46 -13.20
CA LYS A 178 4.79 20.47 -12.21
C LYS A 178 4.18 19.87 -10.94
N LEU A 179 3.73 18.62 -10.98
CA LEU A 179 3.16 17.93 -9.82
C LEU A 179 4.28 17.35 -8.96
N LYS A 180 4.94 18.23 -8.19
CA LYS A 180 5.95 17.79 -7.22
C LYS A 180 5.24 17.43 -5.92
N LEU A 181 5.42 16.19 -5.45
CA LEU A 181 4.83 15.73 -4.19
C LEU A 181 5.65 16.22 -2.98
N THR A 182 5.56 17.52 -2.73
CA THR A 182 6.05 18.16 -1.50
C THR A 182 4.94 18.11 -0.43
N PRO A 183 5.24 18.27 0.86
CA PRO A 183 4.20 18.27 1.89
C PRO A 183 3.02 19.20 1.61
N PRO A 184 3.18 20.45 1.16
CA PRO A 184 2.05 21.31 0.79
C PRO A 184 1.23 20.75 -0.37
N THR A 185 1.88 20.34 -1.47
CA THR A 185 1.18 19.83 -2.67
C THR A 185 0.49 18.49 -2.44
N ILE A 186 0.97 17.69 -1.49
CA ILE A 186 0.30 16.46 -1.07
C ILE A 186 -1.02 16.76 -0.36
N HIS A 187 -1.07 17.78 0.48
CA HIS A 187 -2.31 18.21 1.13
C HIS A 187 -3.31 18.71 0.10
N GLU A 188 -2.90 19.61 -0.80
CA GLU A 188 -3.74 20.11 -1.89
C GLU A 188 -4.27 18.99 -2.79
N LEU A 189 -3.42 18.01 -3.14
CA LEU A 189 -3.82 16.84 -3.92
C LEU A 189 -4.80 15.96 -3.15
N ALA A 190 -4.60 15.77 -1.84
CA ALA A 190 -5.50 14.98 -1.01
C ALA A 190 -6.89 15.63 -0.91
N ASP A 191 -6.95 16.92 -0.69
CA ASP A 191 -8.21 17.67 -0.64
C ASP A 191 -8.91 17.63 -2.00
N HIS A 192 -8.18 17.83 -3.10
CA HIS A 192 -8.74 17.70 -4.46
C HIS A 192 -9.33 16.32 -4.74
N ILE A 193 -8.58 15.24 -4.45
CA ILE A 193 -9.06 13.86 -4.67
C ILE A 193 -10.27 13.57 -3.80
N ALA A 194 -10.28 14.00 -2.53
CA ALA A 194 -11.40 13.80 -1.64
C ALA A 194 -12.66 14.50 -2.16
N GLU A 195 -12.58 15.78 -2.52
CA GLU A 195 -13.72 16.56 -3.05
C GLU A 195 -14.24 15.99 -4.37
N PHE A 196 -13.36 15.67 -5.31
CA PHE A 196 -13.74 15.05 -6.58
C PHE A 196 -14.44 13.71 -6.38
N SER A 197 -13.90 12.88 -5.47
CA SER A 197 -14.46 11.56 -5.15
C SER A 197 -15.82 11.70 -4.48
N LEU A 198 -15.97 12.60 -3.51
CA LEU A 198 -17.25 12.88 -2.84
C LEU A 198 -18.31 13.33 -3.84
N ALA A 199 -18.00 14.29 -4.71
CA ALA A 199 -18.93 14.77 -5.74
C ALA A 199 -19.38 13.62 -6.67
N GLY A 200 -18.46 12.77 -7.09
CA GLY A 200 -18.71 11.59 -7.92
C GLY A 200 -19.62 10.57 -7.21
N ILE A 201 -19.29 10.18 -5.99
CA ILE A 201 -20.07 9.22 -5.19
C ILE A 201 -21.50 9.73 -4.95
N LEU A 202 -21.65 10.99 -4.56
CA LEU A 202 -22.97 11.60 -4.34
C LEU A 202 -23.79 11.70 -5.63
N SER A 203 -23.13 11.88 -6.79
CA SER A 203 -23.80 11.83 -8.09
C SER A 203 -24.32 10.43 -8.42
N VAL A 204 -23.51 9.38 -8.18
CA VAL A 204 -23.91 7.97 -8.33
C VAL A 204 -25.11 7.64 -7.43
N ARG A 205 -25.13 8.12 -6.19
CA ARG A 205 -26.26 7.98 -5.26
C ARG A 205 -27.54 8.62 -5.82
N ARG A 206 -27.47 9.85 -6.34
CA ARG A 206 -28.63 10.58 -6.91
C ARG A 206 -29.23 9.89 -8.12
N ASN A 207 -28.41 9.42 -9.03
CA ASN A 207 -28.84 8.77 -10.26
C ASN A 207 -29.64 7.49 -10.00
N ARG A 208 -29.37 6.75 -8.94
CA ARG A 208 -30.18 5.60 -8.51
C ARG A 208 -31.59 6.01 -8.08
N ARG A 209 -31.69 7.05 -7.22
CA ARG A 209 -32.99 7.51 -6.72
C ARG A 209 -33.91 7.99 -7.85
N ALA A 210 -33.31 8.57 -8.92
CA ALA A 210 -34.06 8.97 -10.11
C ALA A 210 -34.59 7.76 -10.90
N ARG A 211 -33.77 6.69 -11.08
CA ARG A 211 -34.16 5.47 -11.82
C ARG A 211 -35.17 4.58 -11.08
N GLN A 212 -35.26 4.65 -9.76
CA GLN A 212 -36.25 3.90 -8.96
C GLN A 212 -37.61 4.59 -8.86
N LYS A 213 -37.76 5.84 -9.33
CA LYS A 213 -39.02 6.60 -9.36
C LYS A 213 -39.73 6.57 -10.71
N VAL A 214 -39.14 5.89 -11.73
CA VAL A 214 -39.70 5.60 -13.04
C VAL A 214 -40.12 4.14 -13.11
#